data_6febf29fc21f715a99854390a6bb939f
#
_entry.id   6febf29fc21f715a99854390a6bb939f
#
_cell.length_a   1.000
_cell.length_b   1.000
_cell.length_c   1.000
_cell.angle_alpha   90.00
_cell.angle_beta   90.00
_cell.angle_gamma   90.00
#
_symmetry.space_group_name_H-M   'P 1'
#
loop_
_entity.id
_entity.type
_entity.pdbx_description
1 polymer ?
#
loop_
_entity_poly.entity_id
_entity_poly.type
_entity_poly.pdbx_seq_one_letter_code
_entity_poly.pdbx_strand_id
1 'polypeptide(L)'
;NIIITGATSGIGKSAAINLAAKGANIFFIARDKVKAKNLIKEIFDETNKEAVAIIADLSSLEEIKYAADKFKSFNKPLHVLLNNAGLINNSRKETVDGYEEVFAINHLAYFYLTYLLLDKLKIDTPSRVINVSSGAHAFVKGFNFDDVQAMKAYKPFKVYGYSKLANILFTKKLSKELKEDNITVNCLHPGVVGTAFGQNNGIIQRSLFYLAKPFMKSSDKGAETSVYLCSSNDVEGITGEYFYNCKIAKTTKWARSEEDADRLWNLSKELTRIT
;
A
#
# COMPACT_ATOMS: atom_id res chain seq x y z
N ASN A 1 -13.25 -11.24 -3.65
CA ASN A 1 -12.31 -10.62 -4.62
C ASN A 1 -11.39 -9.66 -3.88
N ILE A 2 -10.11 -9.78 -4.09
CA ILE A 2 -9.07 -8.94 -3.47
C ILE A 2 -8.22 -8.33 -4.57
N ILE A 3 -7.98 -7.01 -4.53
CA ILE A 3 -6.93 -6.35 -5.32
C ILE A 3 -5.71 -6.12 -4.44
N ILE A 4 -4.53 -6.48 -4.96
CA ILE A 4 -3.25 -6.28 -4.28
C ILE A 4 -2.31 -5.47 -5.17
N THR A 5 -1.76 -4.37 -4.64
CA THR A 5 -0.69 -3.63 -5.33
C THR A 5 0.68 -4.13 -4.88
N GLY A 6 1.66 -4.18 -5.81
CA GLY A 6 3.02 -4.62 -5.48
C GLY A 6 3.14 -6.10 -5.09
N ALA A 7 2.30 -6.97 -5.67
CA ALA A 7 2.23 -8.40 -5.36
C ALA A 7 3.37 -9.24 -5.95
N THR A 8 4.20 -8.72 -6.84
CA THR A 8 5.19 -9.55 -7.58
C THR A 8 6.46 -9.87 -6.81
N SER A 9 6.61 -9.38 -5.58
CA SER A 9 7.76 -9.66 -4.74
C SER A 9 7.48 -9.45 -3.24
N GLY A 10 8.32 -10.01 -2.39
CA GLY A 10 8.35 -9.76 -0.95
C GLY A 10 7.00 -9.97 -0.26
N ILE A 11 6.62 -9.02 0.60
CA ILE A 11 5.40 -9.07 1.43
C ILE A 11 4.13 -9.22 0.57
N GLY A 12 4.02 -8.44 -0.52
CA GLY A 12 2.84 -8.50 -1.39
C GLY A 12 2.67 -9.85 -2.08
N LYS A 13 3.78 -10.48 -2.49
CA LYS A 13 3.76 -11.83 -3.09
C LYS A 13 3.30 -12.86 -2.08
N SER A 14 3.90 -12.86 -0.90
CA SER A 14 3.50 -13.77 0.17
C SER A 14 2.03 -13.56 0.59
N ALA A 15 1.57 -12.31 0.69
CA ALA A 15 0.17 -12.01 0.98
C ALA A 15 -0.76 -12.56 -0.11
N ALA A 16 -0.41 -12.40 -1.40
CA ALA A 16 -1.22 -12.90 -2.52
C ALA A 16 -1.39 -14.43 -2.46
N ILE A 17 -0.30 -15.16 -2.27
CA ILE A 17 -0.31 -16.63 -2.17
C ILE A 17 -1.13 -17.08 -0.95
N ASN A 18 -0.86 -16.51 0.22
CA ASN A 18 -1.57 -16.88 1.45
C ASN A 18 -3.07 -16.57 1.40
N LEU A 19 -3.48 -15.47 0.76
CA LEU A 19 -4.89 -15.12 0.59
C LEU A 19 -5.57 -16.03 -0.45
N ALA A 20 -4.88 -16.40 -1.53
CA ALA A 20 -5.35 -17.39 -2.49
C ALA A 20 -5.55 -18.76 -1.84
N ALA A 21 -4.62 -19.21 -0.99
CA ALA A 21 -4.73 -20.46 -0.22
C ALA A 21 -5.94 -20.46 0.75
N LYS A 22 -6.36 -19.27 1.20
CA LYS A 22 -7.61 -19.08 1.99
C LYS A 22 -8.87 -19.00 1.14
N GLY A 23 -8.76 -19.18 -0.18
CA GLY A 23 -9.91 -19.21 -1.10
C GLY A 23 -10.24 -17.86 -1.77
N ALA A 24 -9.44 -16.82 -1.58
CA ALA A 24 -9.67 -15.53 -2.22
C ALA A 24 -9.41 -15.57 -3.73
N ASN A 25 -10.23 -14.84 -4.51
CA ASN A 25 -9.94 -14.53 -5.90
C ASN A 25 -9.00 -13.34 -5.95
N ILE A 26 -7.78 -13.57 -6.40
CA ILE A 26 -6.71 -12.58 -6.39
C ILE A 26 -6.65 -11.85 -7.74
N PHE A 27 -6.79 -10.53 -7.66
CA PHE A 27 -6.41 -9.58 -8.70
C PHE A 27 -5.18 -8.82 -8.20
N PHE A 28 -4.24 -8.54 -9.08
CA PHE A 28 -3.10 -7.74 -8.64
C PHE A 28 -2.60 -6.81 -9.75
N ILE A 29 -2.09 -5.65 -9.34
CA ILE A 29 -1.53 -4.66 -10.23
C ILE A 29 -0.01 -4.81 -10.23
N ALA A 30 0.59 -4.94 -11.42
CA ALA A 30 2.03 -5.11 -11.61
C ALA A 30 2.49 -4.43 -12.89
N ARG A 31 3.69 -3.82 -12.86
CA ARG A 31 4.28 -3.19 -14.06
C ARG A 31 5.08 -4.17 -14.94
N ASP A 32 5.57 -5.25 -14.35
CA ASP A 32 6.43 -6.25 -15.03
C ASP A 32 5.61 -7.48 -15.41
N LYS A 33 5.39 -7.66 -16.71
CA LYS A 33 4.61 -8.77 -17.29
C LYS A 33 5.22 -10.15 -16.98
N VAL A 34 6.55 -10.25 -16.92
CA VAL A 34 7.24 -11.53 -16.68
C VAL A 34 7.04 -11.94 -15.22
N LYS A 35 7.27 -11.01 -14.27
CA LYS A 35 7.03 -11.28 -12.86
C LYS A 35 5.57 -11.56 -12.56
N ALA A 36 4.65 -10.90 -13.28
CA ALA A 36 3.23 -11.16 -13.16
C ALA A 36 2.87 -12.59 -13.59
N LYS A 37 3.37 -13.06 -14.74
CA LYS A 37 3.17 -14.45 -15.19
C LYS A 37 3.73 -15.46 -14.21
N ASN A 38 4.91 -15.20 -13.65
CA ASN A 38 5.54 -16.07 -12.66
C ASN A 38 4.68 -16.18 -11.39
N LEU A 39 4.14 -15.05 -10.90
CA LEU A 39 3.26 -15.05 -9.73
C LEU A 39 1.94 -15.80 -9.99
N ILE A 40 1.32 -15.63 -11.16
CA ILE A 40 0.11 -16.37 -11.54
C ILE A 40 0.38 -17.88 -11.46
N LYS A 41 1.51 -18.31 -12.09
CA LYS A 41 1.91 -19.72 -12.08
C LYS A 41 2.13 -20.22 -10.65
N GLU A 42 2.86 -19.48 -9.82
CA GLU A 42 3.17 -19.85 -8.43
C GLU A 42 1.90 -19.94 -7.56
N ILE A 43 0.97 -18.99 -7.71
CA ILE A 43 -0.34 -19.08 -7.03
C ILE A 43 -1.08 -20.34 -7.46
N PHE A 44 -1.10 -20.64 -8.75
CA PHE A 44 -1.77 -21.83 -9.27
C PHE A 44 -1.13 -23.14 -8.74
N ASP A 45 0.19 -23.23 -8.82
CA ASP A 45 0.95 -24.41 -8.37
C ASP A 45 0.74 -24.69 -6.87
N GLU A 46 0.66 -23.62 -6.04
CA GLU A 46 0.54 -23.77 -4.58
C GLU A 46 -0.92 -23.90 -4.08
N THR A 47 -1.89 -23.34 -4.82
CA THR A 47 -3.25 -23.21 -4.29
C THR A 47 -4.35 -23.76 -5.20
N ASN A 48 -4.00 -24.16 -6.41
CA ASN A 48 -4.94 -24.54 -7.48
C ASN A 48 -5.98 -23.43 -7.77
N LYS A 49 -5.61 -22.15 -7.56
CA LYS A 49 -6.43 -20.97 -7.82
C LYS A 49 -5.83 -20.13 -8.95
N GLU A 50 -6.70 -19.62 -9.81
CA GLU A 50 -6.28 -18.65 -10.81
C GLU A 50 -6.18 -17.25 -10.21
N ALA A 51 -5.15 -16.49 -10.60
CA ALA A 51 -5.01 -15.08 -10.27
C ALA A 51 -5.00 -14.24 -11.55
N VAL A 52 -5.47 -13.00 -11.46
CA VAL A 52 -5.56 -12.09 -12.60
C VAL A 52 -4.60 -10.92 -12.41
N ALA A 53 -3.65 -10.77 -13.33
CA ALA A 53 -2.77 -9.61 -13.37
C ALA A 53 -3.36 -8.47 -14.21
N ILE A 54 -3.33 -7.26 -13.67
CA ILE A 54 -3.59 -6.02 -14.40
C ILE A 54 -2.23 -5.33 -14.56
N ILE A 55 -1.78 -5.15 -15.80
CA ILE A 55 -0.47 -4.57 -16.06
C ILE A 55 -0.60 -3.06 -16.12
N ALA A 56 0.00 -2.39 -15.12
CA ALA A 56 0.00 -0.94 -14.98
C ALA A 56 1.13 -0.46 -14.05
N ASP A 57 1.69 0.72 -14.33
CA ASP A 57 2.68 1.38 -13.48
C ASP A 57 1.99 2.36 -12.54
N LEU A 58 2.16 2.15 -11.24
CA LEU A 58 1.59 3.01 -10.20
C LEU A 58 2.29 4.38 -10.07
N SER A 59 3.32 4.65 -10.86
CA SER A 59 3.93 5.97 -10.98
C SER A 59 3.18 6.89 -11.96
N SER A 60 2.17 6.39 -12.67
CA SER A 60 1.35 7.15 -13.63
C SER A 60 -0.11 7.16 -13.20
N LEU A 61 -0.69 8.36 -13.06
CA LEU A 61 -2.12 8.51 -12.76
C LEU A 61 -3.00 7.92 -13.85
N GLU A 62 -2.60 8.06 -15.14
CA GLU A 62 -3.31 7.47 -16.26
C GLU A 62 -3.35 5.94 -16.17
N GLU A 63 -2.21 5.31 -15.85
CA GLU A 63 -2.13 3.86 -15.71
C GLU A 63 -2.86 3.34 -14.47
N ILE A 64 -2.89 4.10 -13.37
CA ILE A 64 -3.72 3.80 -12.19
C ILE A 64 -5.21 3.82 -12.58
N LYS A 65 -5.63 4.84 -13.34
CA LYS A 65 -7.00 4.92 -13.84
C LYS A 65 -7.33 3.74 -14.75
N TYR A 66 -6.44 3.43 -15.70
CA TYR A 66 -6.58 2.25 -16.55
C TYR A 66 -6.74 0.96 -15.72
N ALA A 67 -5.92 0.79 -14.67
CA ALA A 67 -6.01 -0.40 -13.82
C ALA A 67 -7.36 -0.51 -13.09
N ALA A 68 -7.88 0.61 -12.58
CA ALA A 68 -9.19 0.65 -11.95
C ALA A 68 -10.31 0.34 -12.96
N ASP A 69 -10.29 0.96 -14.14
CA ASP A 69 -11.27 0.74 -15.21
C ASP A 69 -11.21 -0.72 -15.71
N LYS A 70 -10.00 -1.28 -15.81
CA LYS A 70 -9.81 -2.69 -16.17
C LYS A 70 -10.43 -3.63 -15.14
N PHE A 71 -10.24 -3.38 -13.83
CA PHE A 71 -10.93 -4.17 -12.81
C PHE A 71 -12.45 -4.02 -12.89
N LYS A 72 -12.94 -2.80 -13.07
CA LYS A 72 -14.38 -2.54 -13.25
C LYS A 72 -14.99 -3.31 -14.41
N SER A 73 -14.23 -3.50 -15.50
CA SER A 73 -14.69 -4.25 -16.68
C SER A 73 -14.94 -5.74 -16.41
N PHE A 74 -14.39 -6.32 -15.35
CA PHE A 74 -14.72 -7.68 -14.94
C PHE A 74 -16.12 -7.81 -14.29
N ASN A 75 -16.77 -6.69 -14.02
CA ASN A 75 -18.10 -6.62 -13.43
C ASN A 75 -18.24 -7.42 -12.11
N LYS A 76 -17.22 -7.38 -11.28
CA LYS A 76 -17.18 -8.06 -9.97
C LYS A 76 -17.17 -7.04 -8.83
N PRO A 77 -17.75 -7.36 -7.65
CA PRO A 77 -17.56 -6.56 -6.44
C PRO A 77 -16.13 -6.67 -5.96
N LEU A 78 -15.66 -5.66 -5.24
CA LEU A 78 -14.36 -5.65 -4.57
C LEU A 78 -14.58 -5.76 -3.05
N HIS A 79 -14.09 -6.84 -2.43
CA HIS A 79 -14.23 -7.04 -0.99
C HIS A 79 -13.04 -6.50 -0.21
N VAL A 80 -11.83 -6.56 -0.79
CA VAL A 80 -10.61 -6.06 -0.13
C VAL A 80 -9.71 -5.36 -1.14
N LEU A 81 -9.26 -4.16 -0.79
CA LEU A 81 -8.17 -3.46 -1.47
C LEU A 81 -6.95 -3.43 -0.55
N LEU A 82 -5.90 -4.17 -0.91
CA LEU A 82 -4.61 -4.15 -0.23
C LEU A 82 -3.63 -3.24 -0.98
N ASN A 83 -3.53 -2.01 -0.54
CA ASN A 83 -2.53 -1.05 -0.97
C ASN A 83 -1.17 -1.38 -0.32
N ASN A 84 -0.33 -2.14 -1.05
CA ASN A 84 0.93 -2.64 -0.51
C ASN A 84 2.16 -2.15 -1.30
N ALA A 85 2.01 -1.75 -2.56
CA ALA A 85 3.13 -1.26 -3.36
C ALA A 85 3.88 -0.12 -2.67
N GLY A 86 5.21 -0.14 -2.75
CA GLY A 86 5.99 0.93 -2.17
C GLY A 86 7.48 0.78 -2.49
N LEU A 87 8.18 1.90 -2.42
CA LEU A 87 9.62 1.97 -2.66
C LEU A 87 10.28 3.04 -1.78
N ILE A 88 11.60 3.02 -1.77
CA ILE A 88 12.47 4.07 -1.25
C ILE A 88 13.56 4.34 -2.28
N ASN A 89 13.89 5.60 -2.51
CA ASN A 89 14.94 6.02 -3.43
C ASN A 89 16.09 6.70 -2.67
N ASN A 90 17.31 6.55 -3.15
CA ASN A 90 18.48 7.24 -2.60
C ASN A 90 18.59 8.69 -3.05
N SER A 91 18.01 9.02 -4.18
CA SER A 91 17.93 10.36 -4.75
C SER A 91 16.53 10.65 -5.24
N ARG A 92 16.19 11.93 -5.34
CA ARG A 92 14.91 12.36 -5.89
C ARG A 92 14.78 11.88 -7.33
N LYS A 93 13.66 11.27 -7.60
CA LYS A 93 13.20 10.92 -8.94
C LYS A 93 11.82 11.51 -9.14
N GLU A 94 11.45 11.72 -10.38
CA GLU A 94 10.18 12.30 -10.76
C GLU A 94 9.40 11.33 -11.64
N THR A 95 8.10 11.25 -11.43
CA THR A 95 7.19 10.45 -12.25
C THR A 95 6.84 11.19 -13.55
N VAL A 96 6.16 10.49 -14.47
CA VAL A 96 5.66 11.12 -15.72
C VAL A 96 4.65 12.23 -15.47
N ASP A 97 4.00 12.23 -14.30
CA ASP A 97 3.04 13.26 -13.87
C ASP A 97 3.72 14.43 -13.14
N GLY A 98 5.07 14.43 -13.01
CA GLY A 98 5.83 15.49 -12.35
C GLY A 98 5.87 15.40 -10.82
N TYR A 99 5.54 14.27 -10.21
CA TYR A 99 5.56 14.07 -8.76
C TYR A 99 6.81 13.36 -8.28
N GLU A 100 7.23 13.63 -7.03
CA GLU A 100 8.29 12.85 -6.38
C GLU A 100 7.87 11.38 -6.28
N GLU A 101 8.72 10.47 -6.79
CA GLU A 101 8.34 9.08 -7.06
C GLU A 101 7.96 8.30 -5.80
N VAL A 102 8.61 8.55 -4.64
CA VAL A 102 8.28 7.87 -3.38
C VAL A 102 6.91 8.32 -2.86
N PHE A 103 6.63 9.62 -2.89
CA PHE A 103 5.33 10.15 -2.51
C PHE A 103 4.23 9.69 -3.47
N ALA A 104 4.50 9.72 -4.78
CA ALA A 104 3.55 9.30 -5.80
C ALA A 104 3.14 7.83 -5.63
N ILE A 105 4.11 6.90 -5.58
CA ILE A 105 3.82 5.47 -5.52
C ILE A 105 3.33 5.03 -4.14
N ASN A 106 3.97 5.55 -3.05
CA ASN A 106 3.63 5.08 -1.71
C ASN A 106 2.34 5.68 -1.17
N HIS A 107 1.91 6.86 -1.67
CA HIS A 107 0.73 7.55 -1.14
C HIS A 107 -0.30 7.95 -2.21
N LEU A 108 0.07 8.75 -3.24
CA LEU A 108 -0.91 9.20 -4.22
C LEU A 108 -1.57 8.04 -4.97
N ALA A 109 -0.80 6.99 -5.30
CA ALA A 109 -1.35 5.79 -5.92
C ALA A 109 -2.36 5.08 -5.01
N TYR A 110 -2.12 5.02 -3.69
CA TYR A 110 -3.08 4.44 -2.74
C TYR A 110 -4.36 5.27 -2.69
N PHE A 111 -4.21 6.58 -2.57
CA PHE A 111 -5.33 7.52 -2.54
C PHE A 111 -6.17 7.40 -3.82
N TYR A 112 -5.54 7.53 -4.99
CA TYR A 112 -6.23 7.59 -6.27
C TYR A 112 -6.88 6.26 -6.64
N LEU A 113 -6.16 5.15 -6.50
CA LEU A 113 -6.71 3.82 -6.77
C LEU A 113 -7.90 3.51 -5.86
N THR A 114 -7.79 3.83 -4.56
CA THR A 114 -8.89 3.63 -3.61
C THR A 114 -10.12 4.44 -4.03
N TYR A 115 -9.94 5.73 -4.34
CA TYR A 115 -11.02 6.60 -4.77
C TYR A 115 -11.73 6.07 -6.02
N LEU A 116 -10.96 5.67 -7.03
CA LEU A 116 -11.49 5.12 -8.28
C LEU A 116 -12.25 3.80 -8.09
N LEU A 117 -11.98 3.04 -7.04
CA LEU A 117 -12.60 1.73 -6.76
C LEU A 117 -13.68 1.78 -5.67
N LEU A 118 -14.02 2.97 -5.13
CA LEU A 118 -15.02 3.09 -4.07
C LEU A 118 -16.39 2.52 -4.48
N ASP A 119 -16.81 2.74 -5.72
CA ASP A 119 -18.05 2.17 -6.26
C ASP A 119 -18.08 0.65 -6.18
N LYS A 120 -16.95 -0.03 -6.42
CA LYS A 120 -16.85 -1.49 -6.35
C LYS A 120 -16.74 -2.03 -4.92
N LEU A 121 -16.15 -1.24 -4.00
CA LEU A 121 -16.10 -1.56 -2.58
C LEU A 121 -17.50 -1.44 -1.92
N LYS A 122 -18.37 -0.57 -2.44
CA LYS A 122 -19.72 -0.34 -1.91
C LYS A 122 -20.76 -1.36 -2.37
N ILE A 123 -20.47 -2.16 -3.41
CA ILE A 123 -21.46 -3.09 -3.99
C ILE A 123 -21.79 -4.24 -3.04
N ASP A 124 -20.78 -4.81 -2.39
CA ASP A 124 -20.93 -6.04 -1.58
C ASP A 124 -20.14 -5.86 -0.27
N THR A 125 -20.82 -5.28 0.70
CA THR A 125 -20.23 -4.99 2.01
C THR A 125 -20.60 -6.10 3.02
N PRO A 126 -19.77 -6.30 4.07
CA PRO A 126 -18.65 -5.48 4.48
C PRO A 126 -17.42 -5.62 3.58
N SER A 127 -16.76 -4.52 3.27
CA SER A 127 -15.50 -4.51 2.52
C SER A 127 -14.37 -3.80 3.28
N ARG A 128 -13.13 -3.95 2.81
CA ARG A 128 -11.93 -3.52 3.55
C ARG A 128 -10.93 -2.81 2.66
N VAL A 129 -10.38 -1.70 3.15
CA VAL A 129 -9.19 -1.05 2.58
C VAL A 129 -8.04 -1.16 3.56
N ILE A 130 -6.93 -1.75 3.11
CA ILE A 130 -5.75 -1.99 3.94
C ILE A 130 -4.56 -1.24 3.33
N ASN A 131 -3.96 -0.32 4.09
CA ASN A 131 -2.85 0.51 3.64
C ASN A 131 -1.54 0.09 4.33
N VAL A 132 -0.55 -0.33 3.56
CA VAL A 132 0.76 -0.69 4.12
C VAL A 132 1.56 0.58 4.42
N SER A 133 1.68 0.89 5.71
CA SER A 133 2.53 1.92 6.26
C SER A 133 3.89 1.34 6.70
N SER A 134 4.55 1.95 7.66
CA SER A 134 5.83 1.52 8.24
C SER A 134 6.09 2.16 9.59
N GLY A 135 6.92 1.53 10.42
CA GLY A 135 7.52 2.17 11.60
C GLY A 135 8.32 3.44 11.28
N ALA A 136 8.71 3.62 10.01
CA ALA A 136 9.42 4.81 9.54
C ALA A 136 8.61 6.12 9.68
N HIS A 137 7.29 6.06 9.84
CA HIS A 137 6.47 7.24 10.15
C HIS A 137 6.91 7.94 11.44
N ALA A 138 7.60 7.23 12.34
CA ALA A 138 8.11 7.79 13.59
C ALA A 138 9.43 8.59 13.42
N PHE A 139 10.06 8.53 12.25
CA PHE A 139 11.30 9.27 11.96
C PHE A 139 11.05 10.73 11.58
N VAL A 140 9.79 11.13 11.43
CA VAL A 140 9.40 12.48 11.06
C VAL A 140 8.49 13.11 12.12
N LYS A 141 8.57 14.45 12.21
CA LYS A 141 7.81 15.25 13.18
C LYS A 141 6.74 16.06 12.44
N GLY A 142 5.67 15.39 11.98
CA GLY A 142 4.62 15.95 11.15
C GLY A 142 4.87 15.74 9.66
N PHE A 143 3.85 15.97 8.84
CA PHE A 143 3.97 15.92 7.38
C PHE A 143 4.54 17.26 6.85
N ASN A 144 5.45 17.18 5.89
CA ASN A 144 6.10 18.38 5.35
C ASN A 144 5.31 18.97 4.18
N PHE A 145 4.27 19.73 4.49
CA PHE A 145 3.45 20.40 3.47
C PHE A 145 4.17 21.51 2.69
N ASP A 146 5.26 22.07 3.24
CA ASP A 146 6.01 23.16 2.59
C ASP A 146 6.99 22.66 1.51
N ASP A 147 7.22 21.34 1.45
CA ASP A 147 8.09 20.72 0.47
C ASP A 147 7.68 19.24 0.23
N VAL A 148 6.41 19.03 -0.17
CA VAL A 148 5.84 17.70 -0.43
C VAL A 148 6.62 16.95 -1.51
N GLN A 149 7.15 17.68 -2.48
CA GLN A 149 7.90 17.14 -3.62
C GLN A 149 9.40 16.99 -3.34
N ALA A 150 9.84 17.24 -2.10
CA ALA A 150 11.24 17.18 -1.68
C ALA A 150 12.22 17.91 -2.63
N MET A 151 11.81 19.12 -3.10
CA MET A 151 12.57 19.96 -4.02
C MET A 151 13.73 20.68 -3.32
N LYS A 152 13.53 21.08 -2.05
CA LYS A 152 14.53 21.84 -1.29
C LYS A 152 15.65 20.95 -0.75
N ALA A 153 15.31 19.74 -0.28
CA ALA A 153 16.28 18.79 0.26
C ALA A 153 15.75 17.36 0.23
N TYR A 154 16.44 16.48 -0.49
CA TYR A 154 16.11 15.07 -0.53
C TYR A 154 16.88 14.28 0.53
N LYS A 155 16.17 13.75 1.51
CA LYS A 155 16.71 12.86 2.55
C LYS A 155 15.93 11.54 2.50
N PRO A 156 16.47 10.45 1.92
CA PRO A 156 15.75 9.21 1.60
C PRO A 156 14.82 8.70 2.70
N PHE A 157 15.35 8.53 3.92
CA PHE A 157 14.57 8.02 5.05
C PHE A 157 13.50 9.00 5.54
N LYS A 158 13.70 10.31 5.38
CA LYS A 158 12.67 11.30 5.72
C LYS A 158 11.55 11.30 4.69
N VAL A 159 11.88 11.31 3.40
CA VAL A 159 10.90 11.25 2.31
C VAL A 159 10.06 9.98 2.43
N TYR A 160 10.72 8.84 2.63
CA TYR A 160 10.02 7.59 2.92
C TYR A 160 9.17 7.67 4.19
N GLY A 161 9.69 8.24 5.28
CA GLY A 161 8.95 8.45 6.52
C GLY A 161 7.70 9.31 6.33
N TYR A 162 7.79 10.40 5.55
CA TYR A 162 6.63 11.24 5.19
C TYR A 162 5.59 10.45 4.40
N SER A 163 6.01 9.65 3.39
CA SER A 163 5.06 8.84 2.63
C SER A 163 4.32 7.81 3.50
N LYS A 164 4.99 7.27 4.52
CA LYS A 164 4.38 6.30 5.44
C LYS A 164 3.53 6.95 6.54
N LEU A 165 3.86 8.18 6.95
CA LEU A 165 2.99 9.01 7.76
C LEU A 165 1.71 9.38 6.97
N ALA A 166 1.85 9.75 5.70
CA ALA A 166 0.74 10.05 4.81
C ALA A 166 -0.27 8.88 4.73
N ASN A 167 0.21 7.64 4.69
CA ASN A 167 -0.68 6.47 4.65
C ASN A 167 -1.49 6.28 5.95
N ILE A 168 -0.94 6.66 7.11
CA ILE A 168 -1.70 6.63 8.38
C ILE A 168 -2.74 7.76 8.41
N LEU A 169 -2.36 8.98 8.02
CA LEU A 169 -3.28 10.12 7.93
C LEU A 169 -4.43 9.84 6.96
N PHE A 170 -4.11 9.31 5.78
CA PHE A 170 -5.09 8.88 4.78
C PHE A 170 -6.04 7.82 5.34
N THR A 171 -5.53 6.80 6.02
CA THR A 171 -6.34 5.76 6.67
C THR A 171 -7.35 6.37 7.65
N LYS A 172 -6.89 7.28 8.50
CA LYS A 172 -7.74 7.94 9.50
C LYS A 172 -8.82 8.82 8.85
N LYS A 173 -8.46 9.57 7.82
CA LYS A 173 -9.44 10.41 7.11
C LYS A 173 -10.44 9.53 6.37
N LEU A 174 -9.98 8.58 5.58
CA LEU A 174 -10.85 7.71 4.79
C LEU A 174 -11.79 6.87 5.67
N SER A 175 -11.34 6.41 6.84
CA SER A 175 -12.19 5.66 7.77
C SER A 175 -13.37 6.49 8.30
N LYS A 176 -13.20 7.80 8.43
CA LYS A 176 -14.28 8.72 8.81
C LYS A 176 -15.24 8.99 7.64
N GLU A 177 -14.68 9.18 6.43
CA GLU A 177 -15.48 9.40 5.22
C GLU A 177 -16.36 8.20 4.86
N LEU A 178 -15.92 6.97 5.16
CA LEU A 178 -16.63 5.73 4.81
C LEU A 178 -17.39 5.10 5.99
N LYS A 179 -17.59 5.84 7.08
CA LYS A 179 -18.21 5.31 8.30
C LYS A 179 -19.60 4.70 8.06
N GLU A 180 -20.39 5.32 7.22
CA GLU A 180 -21.76 4.90 6.91
C GLU A 180 -21.83 3.84 5.79
N ASP A 181 -20.72 3.56 5.12
CA ASP A 181 -20.68 2.67 3.96
C ASP A 181 -20.40 1.19 4.32
N ASN A 182 -20.25 0.87 5.61
CA ASN A 182 -19.81 -0.46 6.07
C ASN A 182 -18.50 -0.94 5.44
N ILE A 183 -17.57 0.01 5.25
CA ILE A 183 -16.22 -0.22 4.72
C ILE A 183 -15.21 0.09 5.82
N THR A 184 -14.43 -0.89 6.22
CA THR A 184 -13.35 -0.66 7.19
C THR A 184 -12.06 -0.26 6.50
N VAL A 185 -11.35 0.70 7.08
CA VAL A 185 -10.08 1.21 6.56
C VAL A 185 -9.02 1.15 7.65
N ASN A 186 -8.03 0.29 7.49
CA ASN A 186 -6.95 0.14 8.47
C ASN A 186 -5.57 0.21 7.80
N CYS A 187 -4.55 0.49 8.58
CA CYS A 187 -3.18 0.45 8.09
C CYS A 187 -2.30 -0.41 8.99
N LEU A 188 -1.14 -0.78 8.48
CA LEU A 188 -0.23 -1.66 9.19
C LEU A 188 1.25 -1.31 8.98
N HIS A 189 2.08 -1.82 9.88
CA HIS A 189 3.53 -1.91 9.74
C HIS A 189 3.93 -3.41 9.69
N PRO A 190 4.60 -3.85 8.61
CA PRO A 190 4.94 -5.27 8.45
C PRO A 190 6.12 -5.74 9.32
N GLY A 191 6.80 -4.82 10.00
CA GLY A 191 8.08 -5.06 10.65
C GLY A 191 9.26 -4.73 9.74
N VAL A 192 10.46 -5.03 10.20
CA VAL A 192 11.67 -4.95 9.38
C VAL A 192 11.80 -6.26 8.61
N VAL A 193 11.54 -6.23 7.32
CA VAL A 193 11.48 -7.43 6.46
C VAL A 193 12.65 -7.45 5.49
N GLY A 194 13.30 -8.59 5.37
CA GLY A 194 14.44 -8.83 4.47
C GLY A 194 14.01 -9.00 3.00
N THR A 195 13.28 -8.02 2.45
CA THR A 195 12.86 -8.01 1.04
C THR A 195 13.88 -7.30 0.15
N ALA A 196 13.72 -7.40 -1.17
CA ALA A 196 14.49 -6.62 -2.15
C ALA A 196 14.29 -5.09 -2.04
N PHE A 197 13.55 -4.63 -1.03
CA PHE A 197 13.25 -3.24 -0.75
C PHE A 197 14.54 -2.46 -0.46
N GLY A 198 14.88 -1.51 -1.32
CA GLY A 198 16.12 -0.73 -1.20
C GLY A 198 17.40 -1.41 -1.74
N GLN A 199 17.35 -2.64 -2.26
CA GLN A 199 18.55 -3.31 -2.82
C GLN A 199 19.10 -2.63 -4.09
N ASN A 200 18.29 -1.84 -4.78
CA ASN A 200 18.71 -1.09 -5.97
C ASN A 200 19.51 0.19 -5.65
N ASN A 201 19.83 0.43 -4.39
CA ASN A 201 20.31 1.71 -3.87
C ASN A 201 21.83 1.77 -3.60
N GLY A 202 22.66 0.91 -4.25
CA GLY A 202 24.12 1.00 -4.22
C GLY A 202 24.81 0.02 -3.25
N ILE A 203 26.15 -0.09 -3.38
CA ILE A 203 26.98 -1.14 -2.73
C ILE A 203 26.95 -1.03 -1.20
N ILE A 204 27.01 0.18 -0.64
CA ILE A 204 27.08 0.38 0.83
C ILE A 204 25.78 -0.05 1.51
N GLN A 205 24.62 0.27 0.93
CA GLN A 205 23.33 -0.16 1.48
C GLN A 205 23.12 -1.67 1.32
N ARG A 206 23.65 -2.25 0.26
CA ARG A 206 23.68 -3.69 0.05
C ARG A 206 24.45 -4.40 1.17
N SER A 207 25.63 -3.89 1.55
CA SER A 207 26.45 -4.45 2.62
C SER A 207 25.77 -4.34 3.99
N LEU A 208 25.19 -3.19 4.31
CA LEU A 208 24.40 -3.00 5.54
C LEU A 208 23.17 -3.93 5.58
N PHE A 209 22.51 -4.13 4.47
CA PHE A 209 21.38 -5.06 4.34
C PHE A 209 21.80 -6.49 4.63
N TYR A 210 22.95 -6.94 4.10
CA TYR A 210 23.45 -8.29 4.37
C TYR A 210 23.82 -8.51 5.85
N LEU A 211 24.37 -7.50 6.52
CA LEU A 211 24.68 -7.57 7.96
C LEU A 211 23.40 -7.59 8.83
N ALA A 212 22.35 -6.89 8.41
CA ALA A 212 21.07 -6.84 9.13
C ALA A 212 20.14 -8.04 8.81
N LYS A 213 20.40 -8.78 7.72
CA LYS A 213 19.56 -9.88 7.22
C LYS A 213 19.18 -10.93 8.28
N PRO A 214 20.07 -11.37 9.19
CA PRO A 214 19.72 -12.36 10.22
C PRO A 214 18.63 -11.87 11.20
N PHE A 215 18.47 -10.56 11.35
CA PHE A 215 17.49 -9.93 12.26
C PHE A 215 16.21 -9.50 11.55
N MET A 216 16.13 -9.71 10.24
CA MET A 216 14.96 -9.32 9.45
C MET A 216 13.95 -10.47 9.40
N LYS A 217 12.67 -10.12 9.43
CA LYS A 217 11.59 -11.08 9.20
C LYS A 217 11.64 -11.62 7.76
N SER A 218 11.18 -12.86 7.59
CA SER A 218 10.87 -13.40 6.26
C SER A 218 9.72 -12.61 5.61
N SER A 219 9.54 -12.75 4.29
CA SER A 219 8.39 -12.17 3.58
C SER A 219 7.07 -12.69 4.13
N ASP A 220 6.99 -13.96 4.49
CA ASP A 220 5.79 -14.59 5.06
C ASP A 220 5.45 -14.00 6.42
N LYS A 221 6.44 -13.88 7.31
CA LYS A 221 6.25 -13.23 8.61
C LYS A 221 5.89 -11.75 8.48
N GLY A 222 6.41 -11.07 7.44
CA GLY A 222 6.03 -9.70 7.11
C GLY A 222 4.61 -9.57 6.58
N ALA A 223 4.11 -10.58 5.88
CA ALA A 223 2.76 -10.60 5.29
C ALA A 223 1.66 -10.94 6.30
N GLU A 224 1.98 -11.56 7.44
CA GLU A 224 0.98 -12.03 8.42
C GLU A 224 -0.04 -10.96 8.80
N THR A 225 0.39 -9.74 9.12
CA THR A 225 -0.53 -8.66 9.50
C THR A 225 -1.39 -8.22 8.32
N SER A 226 -0.86 -8.20 7.09
CA SER A 226 -1.62 -7.92 5.88
C SER A 226 -2.70 -8.98 5.65
N VAL A 227 -2.33 -10.25 5.72
CA VAL A 227 -3.25 -11.39 5.56
C VAL A 227 -4.32 -11.37 6.67
N TYR A 228 -3.92 -11.13 7.93
CA TYR A 228 -4.83 -11.01 9.06
C TYR A 228 -5.88 -9.92 8.83
N LEU A 229 -5.47 -8.71 8.45
CA LEU A 229 -6.40 -7.60 8.20
C LEU A 229 -7.31 -7.86 6.99
N CYS A 230 -6.82 -8.58 5.97
CA CYS A 230 -7.61 -8.92 4.79
C CYS A 230 -8.64 -10.02 5.05
N SER A 231 -8.39 -10.96 5.99
CA SER A 231 -9.16 -12.22 6.06
C SER A 231 -9.70 -12.62 7.43
N SER A 232 -9.23 -12.02 8.56
CA SER A 232 -9.70 -12.39 9.88
C SER A 232 -11.06 -11.75 10.21
N ASN A 233 -11.90 -12.51 10.90
CA ASN A 233 -13.15 -12.00 11.49
C ASN A 233 -12.88 -11.15 12.75
N ASP A 234 -11.74 -11.32 13.40
CA ASP A 234 -11.37 -10.56 14.61
C ASP A 234 -11.26 -9.05 14.39
N VAL A 235 -11.14 -8.61 13.13
CA VAL A 235 -11.03 -7.21 12.75
C VAL A 235 -12.29 -6.66 12.10
N GLU A 236 -13.39 -7.41 12.17
CA GLU A 236 -14.69 -6.95 11.67
C GLU A 236 -15.14 -5.70 12.45
N GLY A 237 -15.58 -4.67 11.74
CA GLY A 237 -15.97 -3.38 12.31
C GLY A 237 -14.83 -2.52 12.86
N ILE A 238 -13.59 -3.03 12.96
CA ILE A 238 -12.44 -2.22 13.38
C ILE A 238 -11.98 -1.35 12.21
N THR A 239 -11.99 -0.03 12.40
CA THR A 239 -11.64 0.94 11.36
C THR A 239 -10.83 2.11 11.91
N GLY A 240 -9.97 2.71 11.08
CA GLY A 240 -9.11 3.85 11.43
C GLY A 240 -7.88 3.48 12.27
N GLU A 241 -7.56 2.18 12.40
CA GLU A 241 -6.52 1.71 13.30
C GLU A 241 -5.21 1.37 12.58
N TYR A 242 -4.12 1.46 13.35
CA TYR A 242 -2.78 1.08 12.93
C TYR A 242 -2.37 -0.23 13.61
N PHE A 243 -1.95 -1.20 12.82
CA PHE A 243 -1.64 -2.55 13.30
C PHE A 243 -0.13 -2.89 13.18
N TYR A 244 0.34 -3.65 14.15
CA TYR A 244 1.64 -4.30 14.13
C TYR A 244 1.53 -5.68 14.78
N ASN A 245 2.08 -6.72 14.16
CA ASN A 245 2.00 -8.11 14.65
C ASN A 245 0.55 -8.53 14.96
N CYS A 246 -0.39 -8.26 14.05
CA CYS A 246 -1.82 -8.59 14.15
C CYS A 246 -2.54 -7.94 15.36
N LYS A 247 -1.98 -6.88 15.94
CA LYS A 247 -2.55 -6.16 17.08
C LYS A 247 -2.58 -4.66 16.80
N ILE A 248 -3.57 -3.97 17.36
CA ILE A 248 -3.61 -2.50 17.34
C ILE A 248 -2.37 -1.96 18.06
N ALA A 249 -1.68 -1.03 17.43
CA ALA A 249 -0.43 -0.46 17.91
C ALA A 249 -0.51 1.07 17.99
N LYS A 250 0.31 1.64 18.88
CA LYS A 250 0.40 3.09 19.05
C LYS A 250 1.12 3.75 17.87
N THR A 251 0.64 4.91 17.47
CA THR A 251 1.29 5.79 16.48
C THR A 251 1.84 7.04 17.16
N THR A 252 2.64 7.82 16.43
CA THR A 252 3.10 9.14 16.90
C THR A 252 1.92 10.12 17.02
N LYS A 253 2.09 11.20 17.78
CA LYS A 253 1.09 12.28 17.86
C LYS A 253 0.79 12.88 16.49
N TRP A 254 1.79 12.98 15.61
CA TRP A 254 1.67 13.51 14.25
C TRP A 254 0.79 12.65 13.35
N ALA A 255 0.83 11.34 13.53
CA ALA A 255 -0.03 10.40 12.80
C ALA A 255 -1.50 10.42 13.30
N ARG A 256 -1.80 11.18 14.34
CA ARG A 256 -3.13 11.36 14.92
C ARG A 256 -3.69 12.77 14.71
N SER A 257 -2.95 13.63 13.99
CA SER A 257 -3.38 14.99 13.65
C SER A 257 -4.53 14.94 12.65
N GLU A 258 -5.71 15.39 13.07
CA GLU A 258 -6.87 15.49 12.18
C GLU A 258 -6.69 16.62 11.17
N GLU A 259 -6.10 17.73 11.60
CA GLU A 259 -5.77 18.86 10.71
C GLU A 259 -4.83 18.42 9.57
N ASP A 260 -3.73 17.69 9.88
CA ASP A 260 -2.82 17.17 8.86
C ASP A 260 -3.52 16.15 7.95
N ALA A 261 -4.43 15.34 8.49
CA ALA A 261 -5.18 14.37 7.70
C ALA A 261 -6.12 15.06 6.70
N ASP A 262 -6.84 16.11 7.13
CA ASP A 262 -7.72 16.90 6.26
C ASP A 262 -6.93 17.68 5.21
N ARG A 263 -5.81 18.29 5.60
CA ARG A 263 -4.93 19.02 4.69
C ARG A 263 -4.32 18.10 3.63
N LEU A 264 -3.84 16.92 4.04
CA LEU A 264 -3.29 15.92 3.13
C LEU A 264 -4.35 15.36 2.17
N TRP A 265 -5.57 15.14 2.66
CA TRP A 265 -6.70 14.68 1.86
C TRP A 265 -7.00 15.66 0.72
N ASN A 266 -7.14 16.95 1.04
CA ASN A 266 -7.41 17.99 0.05
C ASN A 266 -6.26 18.12 -0.97
N LEU A 267 -5.02 18.10 -0.50
CA LEU A 267 -3.84 18.09 -1.37
C LEU A 267 -3.82 16.87 -2.30
N SER A 268 -4.16 15.69 -1.78
CA SER A 268 -4.19 14.47 -2.60
C SER A 268 -5.29 14.51 -3.65
N LYS A 269 -6.46 15.08 -3.34
CA LYS A 269 -7.52 15.34 -4.32
C LYS A 269 -7.04 16.28 -5.44
N GLU A 270 -6.41 17.38 -5.07
CA GLU A 270 -5.86 18.36 -6.02
C GLU A 270 -4.84 17.71 -6.96
N LEU A 271 -3.83 17.01 -6.40
CA LEU A 271 -2.77 16.37 -7.17
C LEU A 271 -3.28 15.23 -8.06
N THR A 272 -4.33 14.52 -7.65
CA THR A 272 -4.95 13.45 -8.45
C THR A 272 -6.10 13.95 -9.34
N ARG A 273 -6.36 15.27 -9.36
CA ARG A 273 -7.41 15.93 -10.16
C ARG A 273 -8.80 15.35 -9.90
N ILE A 274 -9.04 14.96 -8.64
CA ILE A 274 -10.37 14.53 -8.19
C ILE A 274 -11.17 15.75 -7.73
N THR A 275 -12.31 15.95 -8.30
CA THR A 275 -13.27 17.02 -7.93
C THR A 275 -14.19 16.59 -6.78
#